data_10f4ff247d5e1e4d0b996d5f86174e3e
#
_entry.id   10f4ff247d5e1e4d0b996d5f86174e3e
#
_cell.length_a   1.000
_cell.length_b   1.000
_cell.length_c   1.000
_cell.angle_alpha   90.00
_cell.angle_beta   90.00
_cell.angle_gamma   90.00
#
_symmetry.space_group_name_H-M   'P 1'
#
loop_
_entity.id
_entity.type
_entity.pdbx_description
1 polymer ?
#
loop_
_entity_poly.entity_id
_entity_poly.type
_entity_poly.pdbx_seq_one_letter_code
_entity_poly.pdbx_strand_id
1 'polypeptide(L)'
;PDPCVKNHGNMATIYLFTALAILVIFMGAFNFTTLSTARASMRYKEIGVRKITGAKRKTLISQFLSESLVQAFISLILALALTELMLPLFNKFMDTEISLRLSWAVFFYILFGIVGIGCLAGSYPAFYLSSINPLLAFKGGQKTGKKGGLIKGLVCIQFIIALTLMLLTAIVFKQLHYMQNKDLGLDKENVVSVYTSLWSVSYTHLTLPT
;
A
#
# COMPACT_ATOMS: atom_id res chain seq x y z
N PRO A 1 -24.14 -27.74 -8.31
CA PRO A 1 -23.48 -26.81 -7.39
C PRO A 1 -23.24 -27.57 -6.11
N ASP A 2 -22.00 -28.08 -5.96
CA ASP A 2 -21.59 -28.88 -4.80
C ASP A 2 -21.44 -28.00 -3.56
N PRO A 3 -22.14 -28.31 -2.45
CA PRO A 3 -22.07 -27.54 -1.21
C PRO A 3 -20.80 -27.79 -0.39
N CYS A 4 -19.84 -28.56 -0.88
CA CYS A 4 -18.66 -28.98 -0.11
C CYS A 4 -17.39 -28.18 -0.33
N VAL A 5 -17.33 -27.24 -1.26
CA VAL A 5 -16.21 -26.30 -1.37
C VAL A 5 -16.62 -24.96 -0.75
N LYS A 6 -16.86 -24.96 0.56
CA LYS A 6 -16.70 -23.71 1.34
C LYS A 6 -15.23 -23.32 1.22
N ASN A 7 -14.96 -22.42 0.31
CA ASN A 7 -13.69 -21.73 0.22
C ASN A 7 -13.56 -20.87 1.51
N HIS A 8 -13.12 -21.54 2.57
CA HIS A 8 -12.73 -20.83 3.80
C HIS A 8 -11.52 -20.00 3.41
N GLY A 9 -11.75 -18.72 3.11
CA GLY A 9 -10.68 -17.79 2.84
C GLY A 9 -9.61 -17.98 3.91
N ASN A 10 -8.40 -18.37 3.49
CA ASN A 10 -7.32 -18.66 4.41
C ASN A 10 -7.03 -17.38 5.19
N MET A 11 -7.32 -17.35 6.50
CA MET A 11 -7.09 -16.19 7.36
C MET A 11 -5.65 -15.69 7.27
N ALA A 12 -4.69 -16.59 7.06
CA ALA A 12 -3.29 -16.23 6.82
C ALA A 12 -3.12 -15.37 5.56
N THR A 13 -3.87 -15.67 4.49
CA THR A 13 -3.85 -14.89 3.24
C THR A 13 -4.41 -13.49 3.47
N ILE A 14 -5.50 -13.35 4.23
CA ILE A 14 -6.07 -12.06 4.58
C ILE A 14 -5.09 -11.21 5.39
N TYR A 15 -4.45 -11.80 6.42
CA TYR A 15 -3.44 -11.10 7.21
C TYR A 15 -2.23 -10.66 6.37
N LEU A 16 -1.79 -11.52 5.45
CA LEU A 16 -0.67 -11.22 4.56
C LEU A 16 -0.99 -10.03 3.64
N PHE A 17 -2.13 -10.04 2.97
CA PHE A 17 -2.54 -8.91 2.11
C PHE A 17 -2.77 -7.63 2.91
N THR A 18 -3.34 -7.73 4.10
CA THR A 18 -3.52 -6.57 4.98
C THR A 18 -2.17 -5.98 5.42
N ALA A 19 -1.22 -6.84 5.80
CA ALA A 19 0.13 -6.40 6.15
C ALA A 19 0.85 -5.73 4.98
N LEU A 20 0.74 -6.30 3.77
CA LEU A 20 1.28 -5.69 2.54
C LEU A 20 0.63 -4.33 2.24
N ALA A 21 -0.69 -4.22 2.37
CA ALA A 21 -1.40 -2.96 2.16
C ALA A 21 -0.94 -1.87 3.13
N ILE A 22 -0.84 -2.20 4.42
CA ILE A 22 -0.33 -1.30 5.45
C ILE A 22 1.10 -0.85 5.11
N LEU A 23 1.97 -1.79 4.71
CA LEU A 23 3.36 -1.50 4.36
C LEU A 23 3.45 -0.55 3.16
N VAL A 24 2.65 -0.75 2.11
CA VAL A 24 2.59 0.15 0.95
C VAL A 24 2.10 1.55 1.34
N ILE A 25 1.10 1.64 2.23
CA ILE A 25 0.61 2.92 2.76
C ILE A 25 1.73 3.66 3.51
N PHE A 26 2.48 2.97 4.35
CA PHE A 26 3.64 3.57 5.05
C PHE A 26 4.71 4.06 4.08
N MET A 27 5.03 3.27 3.04
CA MET A 27 5.98 3.69 2.01
C MET A 27 5.51 4.96 1.30
N GLY A 28 4.24 5.04 0.93
CA GLY A 28 3.64 6.22 0.34
C GLY A 28 3.69 7.44 1.25
N ALA A 29 3.36 7.28 2.53
CA ALA A 29 3.41 8.34 3.53
C ALA A 29 4.84 8.86 3.75
N PHE A 30 5.84 7.98 3.80
CA PHE A 30 7.25 8.37 3.92
C PHE A 30 7.75 9.10 2.68
N ASN A 31 7.40 8.61 1.48
CA ASN A 31 7.73 9.28 0.23
C ASN A 31 7.11 10.69 0.17
N PHE A 32 5.82 10.81 0.51
CA PHE A 32 5.15 12.11 0.60
C PHE A 32 5.84 13.05 1.58
N THR A 33 6.17 12.57 2.80
CA THR A 33 6.85 13.37 3.83
C THR A 33 8.21 13.86 3.34
N THR A 34 8.98 13.00 2.68
CA THR A 34 10.30 13.33 2.13
C THR A 34 10.21 14.39 1.03
N LEU A 35 9.32 14.19 0.06
CA LEU A 35 9.10 15.14 -1.03
C LEU A 35 8.53 16.47 -0.54
N SER A 36 7.56 16.44 0.37
CA SER A 36 6.98 17.65 0.96
C SER A 36 8.04 18.46 1.72
N THR A 37 8.91 17.78 2.49
CA THR A 37 10.01 18.44 3.20
C THR A 37 11.05 19.02 2.24
N ALA A 38 11.38 18.31 1.15
CA ALA A 38 12.29 18.81 0.13
C ALA A 38 11.75 20.05 -0.57
N ARG A 39 10.48 20.05 -0.99
CA ARG A 39 9.81 21.23 -1.60
C ARG A 39 9.75 22.40 -0.62
N ALA A 40 9.44 22.12 0.62
CA ALA A 40 9.33 23.11 1.67
C ALA A 40 10.70 23.75 1.97
N SER A 41 11.81 23.03 1.82
CA SER A 41 13.14 23.57 1.98
C SER A 41 13.48 24.64 0.92
N MET A 42 12.89 24.59 -0.27
CA MET A 42 13.03 25.63 -1.30
C MET A 42 12.33 26.93 -0.92
N ARG A 43 11.34 26.87 -0.03
CA ARG A 43 10.58 28.03 0.46
C ARG A 43 11.14 28.64 1.75
N TYR A 44 12.35 28.30 2.18
CA TYR A 44 12.93 28.80 3.44
C TYR A 44 12.97 30.32 3.51
N LYS A 45 13.36 31.00 2.43
CA LYS A 45 13.43 32.47 2.39
C LYS A 45 12.03 33.10 2.54
N GLU A 46 11.03 32.59 1.84
CA GLU A 46 9.65 33.03 1.92
C GLU A 46 9.09 32.91 3.34
N ILE A 47 9.31 31.74 3.97
CA ILE A 47 8.88 31.49 5.35
C ILE A 47 9.62 32.42 6.33
N GLY A 48 10.90 32.66 6.08
CA GLY A 48 11.70 33.62 6.85
C GLY A 48 11.11 35.02 6.79
N VAL A 49 10.77 35.53 5.59
CA VAL A 49 10.13 36.84 5.40
C VAL A 49 8.80 36.89 6.14
N ARG A 50 7.92 35.91 5.95
CA ARG A 50 6.61 35.85 6.61
C ARG A 50 6.71 35.87 8.14
N LYS A 51 7.74 35.25 8.71
CA LYS A 51 7.98 35.28 10.16
C LYS A 51 8.43 36.66 10.64
N ILE A 52 9.27 37.36 9.87
CA ILE A 52 9.71 38.73 10.23
C ILE A 52 8.54 39.68 10.13
N THR A 53 7.63 39.51 9.17
CA THR A 53 6.40 40.31 9.03
C THR A 53 5.31 39.93 10.05
N GLY A 54 5.61 39.06 11.02
CA GLY A 54 4.73 38.76 12.15
C GLY A 54 3.82 37.53 12.00
N ALA A 55 4.05 36.66 11.00
CA ALA A 55 3.26 35.45 10.87
C ALA A 55 3.47 34.52 12.08
N LYS A 56 2.38 34.14 12.74
CA LYS A 56 2.38 33.24 13.88
C LYS A 56 2.73 31.80 13.43
N ARG A 57 3.45 31.08 14.28
CA ARG A 57 3.83 29.68 14.03
C ARG A 57 2.62 28.78 13.71
N LYS A 58 1.51 28.99 14.43
CA LYS A 58 0.25 28.23 14.22
C LYS A 58 -0.30 28.41 12.81
N THR A 59 -0.26 29.62 12.27
CA THR A 59 -0.73 29.93 10.90
C THR A 59 0.09 29.19 9.85
N LEU A 60 1.40 29.12 10.01
CA LEU A 60 2.27 28.36 9.10
C LEU A 60 1.98 26.86 9.17
N ILE A 61 1.82 26.31 10.38
CA ILE A 61 1.50 24.88 10.56
C ILE A 61 0.15 24.58 9.90
N SER A 62 -0.89 25.37 10.15
CA SER A 62 -2.22 25.19 9.55
C SER A 62 -2.16 25.26 8.02
N GLN A 63 -1.38 26.19 7.46
CA GLN A 63 -1.20 26.29 6.01
C GLN A 63 -0.56 25.03 5.40
N PHE A 64 0.54 24.51 6.00
CA PHE A 64 1.18 23.30 5.50
C PHE A 64 0.31 22.06 5.68
N LEU A 65 -0.44 21.95 6.78
CA LEU A 65 -1.37 20.86 6.97
C LEU A 65 -2.51 20.90 5.95
N SER A 66 -3.09 22.07 5.69
CA SER A 66 -4.14 22.20 4.68
C SER A 66 -3.64 21.88 3.27
N GLU A 67 -2.42 22.31 2.91
CA GLU A 67 -1.78 21.94 1.64
C GLU A 67 -1.62 20.40 1.52
N SER A 68 -1.18 19.76 2.59
CA SER A 68 -1.04 18.29 2.64
C SER A 68 -2.38 17.56 2.53
N LEU A 69 -3.42 18.06 3.19
CA LEU A 69 -4.76 17.50 3.09
C LEU A 69 -5.34 17.64 1.68
N VAL A 70 -5.20 18.79 1.05
CA VAL A 70 -5.65 18.98 -0.34
C VAL A 70 -4.95 18.01 -1.28
N GLN A 71 -3.64 17.83 -1.15
CA GLN A 71 -2.90 16.86 -1.95
C GLN A 71 -3.38 15.41 -1.68
N ALA A 72 -3.65 15.07 -0.41
CA ALA A 72 -4.18 13.75 -0.05
C ALA A 72 -5.56 13.49 -0.68
N PHE A 73 -6.45 14.51 -0.68
CA PHE A 73 -7.76 14.39 -1.34
C PHE A 73 -7.66 14.23 -2.85
N ILE A 74 -6.80 14.99 -3.52
CA ILE A 74 -6.57 14.84 -4.97
C ILE A 74 -6.04 13.43 -5.27
N SER A 75 -5.08 12.95 -4.47
CA SER A 75 -4.54 11.60 -4.59
C SER A 75 -5.60 10.51 -4.38
N LEU A 76 -6.54 10.72 -3.44
CA LEU A 76 -7.66 9.80 -3.22
C LEU A 76 -8.55 9.69 -4.45
N ILE A 77 -8.93 10.81 -5.05
CA ILE A 77 -9.78 10.83 -6.25
C ILE A 77 -9.09 10.06 -7.39
N LEU A 78 -7.80 10.32 -7.62
CA LEU A 78 -7.01 9.62 -8.63
C LEU A 78 -6.88 8.12 -8.31
N ALA A 79 -6.69 7.76 -7.05
CA ALA A 79 -6.58 6.36 -6.62
C ALA A 79 -7.91 5.61 -6.83
N LEU A 80 -9.04 6.22 -6.51
CA LEU A 80 -10.37 5.63 -6.76
C LEU A 80 -10.63 5.43 -8.25
N ALA A 81 -10.34 6.45 -9.07
CA ALA A 81 -10.47 6.36 -10.51
C ALA A 81 -9.59 5.27 -11.12
N LEU A 82 -8.34 5.17 -10.66
CA LEU A 82 -7.42 4.13 -11.11
C LEU A 82 -7.86 2.74 -10.66
N THR A 83 -8.39 2.61 -9.44
CA THR A 83 -8.93 1.34 -8.93
C THR A 83 -10.11 0.88 -9.77
N GLU A 84 -11.07 1.76 -10.08
CA GLU A 84 -12.21 1.45 -10.93
C GLU A 84 -11.76 0.99 -12.33
N LEU A 85 -10.76 1.64 -12.90
CA LEU A 85 -10.20 1.30 -14.21
C LEU A 85 -9.49 -0.07 -14.21
N MET A 86 -8.78 -0.40 -13.12
CA MET A 86 -8.02 -1.65 -13.01
C MET A 86 -8.87 -2.85 -12.54
N LEU A 87 -10.01 -2.59 -11.92
CA LEU A 87 -10.86 -3.61 -11.33
C LEU A 87 -11.34 -4.69 -12.34
N PRO A 88 -11.77 -4.34 -13.58
CA PRO A 88 -12.16 -5.35 -14.56
C PRO A 88 -11.01 -6.28 -14.96
N LEU A 89 -9.81 -5.70 -15.10
CA LEU A 89 -8.61 -6.48 -15.42
C LEU A 89 -8.26 -7.45 -14.28
N PHE A 90 -8.34 -6.98 -13.04
CA PHE A 90 -8.12 -7.79 -11.85
C PHE A 90 -9.13 -8.93 -11.73
N ASN A 91 -10.43 -8.64 -11.91
CA ASN A 91 -11.50 -9.63 -11.87
C ASN A 91 -11.32 -10.73 -12.92
N LYS A 92 -10.92 -10.35 -14.13
CA LYS A 92 -10.61 -11.31 -15.20
C LYS A 92 -9.41 -12.20 -14.88
N PHE A 93 -8.38 -11.64 -14.21
CA PHE A 93 -7.18 -12.39 -13.84
C PHE A 93 -7.41 -13.36 -12.68
N MET A 94 -8.25 -12.96 -11.71
CA MET A 94 -8.47 -13.71 -10.48
C MET A 94 -9.75 -14.57 -10.51
N ASP A 95 -10.48 -14.54 -11.63
CA ASP A 95 -11.78 -15.21 -11.79
C ASP A 95 -12.74 -14.88 -10.63
N THR A 96 -12.82 -13.58 -10.33
CA THR A 96 -13.63 -13.05 -9.21
C THR A 96 -14.55 -11.94 -9.69
N GLU A 97 -15.63 -11.68 -8.95
CA GLU A 97 -16.56 -10.58 -9.21
C GLU A 97 -16.51 -9.55 -8.07
N ILE A 98 -15.35 -8.91 -7.89
CA ILE A 98 -15.20 -7.82 -6.92
C ILE A 98 -15.74 -6.54 -7.55
N SER A 99 -16.60 -5.83 -6.83
CA SER A 99 -17.11 -4.51 -7.22
C SER A 99 -16.83 -3.49 -6.13
N LEU A 100 -16.51 -2.27 -6.53
CA LEU A 100 -16.28 -1.18 -5.59
C LEU A 100 -17.63 -0.66 -5.09
N ARG A 101 -18.21 -1.33 -4.09
CA ARG A 101 -19.45 -0.87 -3.46
C ARG A 101 -19.09 0.16 -2.38
N LEU A 102 -19.20 1.43 -2.71
CA LEU A 102 -19.07 2.51 -1.74
C LEU A 102 -20.31 2.56 -0.84
N SER A 103 -20.31 1.74 0.21
CA SER A 103 -21.26 1.92 1.32
C SER A 103 -20.88 3.18 2.11
N TRP A 104 -21.85 3.84 2.75
CA TRP A 104 -21.59 4.99 3.62
C TRP A 104 -20.52 4.71 4.68
N ALA A 105 -20.49 3.50 5.23
CA ALA A 105 -19.46 3.09 6.20
C ALA A 105 -18.07 3.08 5.57
N VAL A 106 -17.91 2.48 4.38
CA VAL A 106 -16.62 2.43 3.66
C VAL A 106 -16.16 3.82 3.28
N PHE A 107 -17.07 4.69 2.84
CA PHE A 107 -16.77 6.09 2.55
C PHE A 107 -16.18 6.81 3.76
N PHE A 108 -16.80 6.68 4.94
CA PHE A 108 -16.28 7.33 6.15
C PHE A 108 -14.94 6.72 6.62
N TYR A 109 -14.73 5.40 6.47
CA TYR A 109 -13.42 4.80 6.78
C TYR A 109 -12.33 5.33 5.86
N ILE A 110 -12.58 5.44 4.56
CA ILE A 110 -11.63 5.99 3.60
C ILE A 110 -11.36 7.46 3.92
N LEU A 111 -12.40 8.25 4.17
CA LEU A 111 -12.30 9.67 4.50
C LEU A 111 -11.46 9.89 5.78
N PHE A 112 -11.75 9.13 6.84
CA PHE A 112 -10.99 9.22 8.09
C PHE A 112 -9.54 8.76 7.89
N GLY A 113 -9.34 7.69 7.14
CA GLY A 113 -8.01 7.18 6.80
C GLY A 113 -7.17 8.21 6.05
N ILE A 114 -7.71 8.85 5.00
CA ILE A 114 -6.97 9.83 4.21
C ILE A 114 -6.65 11.11 5.00
N VAL A 115 -7.59 11.56 5.84
CA VAL A 115 -7.36 12.69 6.76
C VAL A 115 -6.26 12.33 7.76
N GLY A 116 -6.30 11.14 8.35
CA GLY A 116 -5.29 10.65 9.27
C GLY A 116 -3.90 10.58 8.63
N ILE A 117 -3.78 9.96 7.47
CA ILE A 117 -2.52 9.86 6.72
C ILE A 117 -2.01 11.24 6.30
N GLY A 118 -2.89 12.11 5.77
CA GLY A 118 -2.54 13.47 5.36
C GLY A 118 -2.03 14.32 6.53
N CYS A 119 -2.68 14.22 7.69
CA CYS A 119 -2.23 14.89 8.92
C CYS A 119 -0.90 14.34 9.43
N LEU A 120 -0.73 13.01 9.50
CA LEU A 120 0.51 12.40 9.98
C LEU A 120 1.68 12.70 9.05
N ALA A 121 1.53 12.49 7.76
CA ALA A 121 2.58 12.71 6.78
C ALA A 121 2.90 14.21 6.59
N GLY A 122 1.90 15.08 6.70
CA GLY A 122 2.05 16.54 6.63
C GLY A 122 2.55 17.19 7.92
N SER A 123 2.43 16.52 9.06
CA SER A 123 2.82 17.09 10.36
C SER A 123 4.33 17.32 10.44
N TYR A 124 5.15 16.39 9.98
CA TYR A 124 6.59 16.52 10.03
C TYR A 124 7.10 17.76 9.28
N PRO A 125 6.80 17.97 7.98
CA PRO A 125 7.19 19.19 7.28
C PRO A 125 6.60 20.45 7.92
N ALA A 126 5.35 20.42 8.38
CA ALA A 126 4.71 21.57 9.03
C ALA A 126 5.43 22.01 10.31
N PHE A 127 5.76 21.08 11.21
CA PHE A 127 6.50 21.37 12.44
C PHE A 127 7.96 21.75 12.16
N TYR A 128 8.59 21.08 11.21
CA TYR A 128 9.98 21.34 10.84
C TYR A 128 10.15 22.77 10.31
N LEU A 129 9.33 23.18 9.32
CA LEU A 129 9.44 24.51 8.73
C LEU A 129 8.98 25.62 9.65
N SER A 130 7.95 25.35 10.45
CA SER A 130 7.49 26.34 11.43
C SER A 130 8.52 26.64 12.54
N SER A 131 9.52 25.76 12.73
CA SER A 131 10.56 25.91 13.74
C SER A 131 11.82 26.64 13.25
N ILE A 132 11.89 27.01 11.96
CA ILE A 132 13.07 27.65 11.37
C ILE A 132 13.31 29.04 11.97
N ASN A 133 14.57 29.34 12.29
CA ASN A 133 14.98 30.67 12.71
C ASN A 133 15.10 31.59 11.48
N PRO A 134 14.36 32.74 11.43
CA PRO A 134 14.40 33.66 10.30
C PRO A 134 15.81 34.18 9.96
N LEU A 135 16.64 34.45 10.95
CA LEU A 135 17.98 34.96 10.76
C LEU A 135 18.90 33.99 9.98
N LEU A 136 18.69 32.66 10.15
CA LEU A 136 19.46 31.65 9.43
C LEU A 136 18.97 31.50 7.98
N ALA A 137 17.71 31.81 7.71
CA ALA A 137 17.14 31.75 6.35
C ALA A 137 17.79 32.80 5.43
N PHE A 138 18.26 33.94 5.96
CA PHE A 138 18.91 35.01 5.20
C PHE A 138 20.43 34.82 5.05
N LYS A 139 21.11 34.19 6.03
CA LYS A 139 22.56 34.00 5.98
C LYS A 139 23.04 32.92 4.98
N GLY A 140 22.17 32.34 4.16
CA GLY A 140 22.54 31.32 3.16
C GLY A 140 23.08 30.01 3.79
N GLY A 141 23.08 29.93 5.10
CA GLY A 141 23.59 28.80 5.85
C GLY A 141 22.53 27.69 6.00
N GLN A 142 22.36 26.90 4.99
CA GLN A 142 21.83 25.53 5.18
C GLN A 142 22.87 24.70 5.98
N LYS A 143 23.06 25.01 7.24
CA LYS A 143 23.54 23.98 8.14
C LYS A 143 22.37 23.01 8.33
N THR A 144 22.30 22.02 7.47
CA THR A 144 21.57 20.76 7.67
C THR A 144 22.15 20.10 8.94
N GLY A 145 21.99 20.81 10.07
CA GLY A 145 22.33 20.29 11.37
C GLY A 145 21.44 19.06 11.62
N LYS A 146 21.92 18.12 12.40
CA LYS A 146 21.34 16.88 12.96
C LYS A 146 19.91 16.44 12.59
N LYS A 147 19.05 17.35 12.10
CA LYS A 147 17.64 17.12 11.69
C LYS A 147 17.46 16.50 10.30
N GLY A 148 18.47 16.50 9.43
CA GLY A 148 18.45 15.80 8.14
C GLY A 148 18.60 14.28 8.27
N GLY A 149 19.00 13.78 9.42
CA GLY A 149 19.21 12.35 9.69
C GLY A 149 17.92 11.54 9.62
N LEU A 150 16.79 12.09 10.09
CA LEU A 150 15.50 11.42 10.03
C LEU A 150 15.04 11.16 8.59
N ILE A 151 15.17 12.17 7.71
CA ILE A 151 14.79 12.02 6.30
C ILE A 151 15.67 10.97 5.61
N LYS A 152 16.99 11.03 5.85
CA LYS A 152 17.91 10.02 5.32
C LYS A 152 17.58 8.62 5.84
N GLY A 153 17.25 8.49 7.13
CA GLY A 153 16.81 7.24 7.72
C GLY A 153 15.52 6.71 7.10
N LEU A 154 14.50 7.56 6.89
CA LEU A 154 13.26 7.19 6.23
C LEU A 154 13.49 6.70 4.80
N VAL A 155 14.34 7.39 4.04
CA VAL A 155 14.70 6.97 2.67
C VAL A 155 15.43 5.63 2.69
N CYS A 156 16.40 5.43 3.59
CA CYS A 156 17.10 4.14 3.71
C CYS A 156 16.13 3.00 4.03
N ILE A 157 15.23 3.18 5.00
CA ILE A 157 14.22 2.17 5.36
C ILE A 157 13.32 1.86 4.16
N GLN A 158 12.88 2.89 3.43
CA GLN A 158 12.05 2.72 2.24
C GLN A 158 12.77 1.90 1.16
N PHE A 159 14.06 2.15 0.91
CA PHE A 159 14.86 1.37 -0.02
C PHE A 159 15.01 -0.09 0.42
N ILE A 160 15.28 -0.33 1.70
CA ILE A 160 15.38 -1.70 2.26
C ILE A 160 14.08 -2.45 2.03
N ILE A 161 12.93 -1.85 2.35
CA ILE A 161 11.63 -2.47 2.16
C ILE A 161 11.37 -2.76 0.67
N ALA A 162 11.63 -1.79 -0.22
CA ALA A 162 11.42 -1.96 -1.65
C ALA A 162 12.28 -3.09 -2.23
N LEU A 163 13.57 -3.15 -1.87
CA LEU A 163 14.46 -4.22 -2.30
C LEU A 163 14.04 -5.58 -1.76
N THR A 164 13.61 -5.64 -0.49
CA THR A 164 13.11 -6.89 0.11
C THR A 164 11.88 -7.39 -0.62
N LEU A 165 10.91 -6.53 -0.93
CA LEU A 165 9.71 -6.91 -1.67
C LEU A 165 10.05 -7.35 -3.10
N MET A 166 10.98 -6.66 -3.77
CA MET A 166 11.45 -7.04 -5.10
C MET A 166 12.08 -8.44 -5.11
N LEU A 167 12.94 -8.72 -4.13
CA LEU A 167 13.58 -10.03 -3.99
C LEU A 167 12.56 -11.14 -3.67
N LEU A 168 11.62 -10.88 -2.75
CA LEU A 168 10.55 -11.82 -2.44
C LEU A 168 9.70 -12.14 -3.66
N THR A 169 9.32 -11.13 -4.43
CA THR A 169 8.56 -11.30 -5.68
C THR A 169 9.33 -12.15 -6.68
N ALA A 170 10.63 -11.89 -6.86
CA ALA A 170 11.48 -12.67 -7.77
C ALA A 170 11.60 -14.14 -7.33
N ILE A 171 11.73 -14.38 -6.02
CA ILE A 171 11.79 -15.76 -5.46
C ILE A 171 10.47 -16.49 -5.71
N VAL A 172 9.33 -15.86 -5.39
CA VAL A 172 8.00 -16.45 -5.61
C VAL A 172 7.78 -16.75 -7.09
N PHE A 173 8.13 -15.83 -7.98
CA PHE A 173 8.03 -16.05 -9.42
C PHE A 173 8.87 -17.24 -9.88
N LYS A 174 10.11 -17.35 -9.41
CA LYS A 174 11.00 -18.48 -9.71
C LYS A 174 10.43 -19.80 -9.17
N GLN A 175 9.84 -19.79 -7.97
CA GLN A 175 9.21 -20.98 -7.39
C GLN A 175 7.99 -21.42 -8.19
N LEU A 176 7.11 -20.49 -8.58
CA LEU A 176 5.95 -20.77 -9.42
C LEU A 176 6.37 -21.37 -10.77
N HIS A 177 7.35 -20.76 -11.42
CA HIS A 177 7.89 -21.27 -12.68
C HIS A 177 8.47 -22.68 -12.54
N TYR A 178 9.20 -22.94 -11.46
CA TYR A 178 9.72 -24.27 -11.16
C TYR A 178 8.60 -25.31 -10.94
N MET A 179 7.55 -24.94 -10.18
CA MET A 179 6.42 -25.83 -9.92
C MET A 179 5.63 -26.13 -11.19
N GLN A 180 5.44 -25.15 -12.08
CA GLN A 180 4.72 -25.32 -13.35
C GLN A 180 5.49 -26.23 -14.33
N ASN A 181 6.82 -26.12 -14.34
CA ASN A 181 7.68 -26.83 -15.30
C ASN A 181 8.30 -28.11 -14.71
N LYS A 182 8.01 -28.41 -13.43
CA LYS A 182 8.48 -29.66 -12.84
C LYS A 182 7.79 -30.85 -13.50
N ASP A 183 8.58 -31.72 -14.08
CA ASP A 183 8.10 -32.99 -14.60
C ASP A 183 7.63 -33.89 -13.43
N LEU A 184 6.33 -34.06 -13.34
CA LEU A 184 5.70 -34.86 -12.28
C LEU A 184 5.71 -36.36 -12.61
N GLY A 185 6.31 -36.75 -13.75
CA GLY A 185 6.28 -38.14 -14.21
C GLY A 185 4.88 -38.61 -14.66
N LEU A 186 3.93 -37.68 -14.77
CA LEU A 186 2.58 -37.93 -15.20
C LEU A 186 2.32 -37.17 -16.51
N ASP A 187 1.83 -37.87 -17.53
CA ASP A 187 1.42 -37.27 -18.79
C ASP A 187 0.14 -36.45 -18.56
N LYS A 188 0.28 -35.12 -18.45
CA LYS A 188 -0.80 -34.19 -18.10
C LYS A 188 -1.91 -34.14 -19.15
N GLU A 189 -1.63 -34.55 -20.39
CA GLU A 189 -2.60 -34.51 -21.50
C GLU A 189 -3.60 -35.66 -21.43
N ASN A 190 -3.30 -36.76 -20.70
CA ASN A 190 -4.12 -37.96 -20.64
C ASN A 190 -4.68 -38.27 -19.24
N VAL A 191 -4.73 -37.30 -18.33
CA VAL A 191 -5.30 -37.50 -16.99
C VAL A 191 -6.79 -37.18 -16.99
N VAL A 192 -7.60 -38.20 -16.85
CA VAL A 192 -9.05 -38.07 -16.61
C VAL A 192 -9.30 -38.10 -15.11
N SER A 193 -9.72 -36.96 -14.53
CA SER A 193 -10.17 -36.94 -13.13
C SER A 193 -11.63 -37.40 -13.05
N VAL A 194 -11.86 -38.58 -12.49
CA VAL A 194 -13.17 -39.10 -12.19
C VAL A 194 -13.53 -38.79 -10.74
N TYR A 195 -14.48 -37.91 -10.53
CA TYR A 195 -15.07 -37.71 -9.21
C TYR A 195 -15.97 -38.89 -8.87
N THR A 196 -15.47 -39.88 -8.17
CA THR A 196 -16.33 -40.93 -7.58
C THR A 196 -16.83 -40.42 -6.23
N SER A 197 -18.13 -40.16 -6.15
CA SER A 197 -18.79 -39.98 -4.86
C SER A 197 -18.83 -41.33 -4.14
N LEU A 198 -17.86 -41.58 -3.29
CA LEU A 198 -17.73 -42.84 -2.54
C LEU A 198 -18.88 -43.13 -1.56
N TRP A 199 -19.90 -42.25 -1.50
CA TRP A 199 -21.04 -42.40 -0.59
C TRP A 199 -22.22 -43.20 -1.20
N SER A 200 -22.14 -43.68 -2.43
CA SER A 200 -23.19 -44.48 -3.03
C SER A 200 -22.71 -45.80 -3.63
N VAL A 201 -21.56 -46.30 -3.19
CA VAL A 201 -21.14 -47.66 -3.54
C VAL A 201 -21.84 -48.61 -2.56
N SER A 202 -23.07 -49.04 -2.94
CA SER A 202 -23.68 -50.24 -2.43
C SER A 202 -22.79 -51.39 -2.86
N TYR A 203 -22.14 -52.08 -1.90
CA TYR A 203 -21.34 -53.26 -2.18
C TYR A 203 -22.23 -54.37 -2.76
N THR A 204 -22.34 -54.42 -4.07
CA THR A 204 -22.84 -55.61 -4.73
C THR A 204 -21.65 -56.60 -4.72
N HIS A 205 -21.83 -57.67 -4.02
CA HIS A 205 -20.91 -58.82 -4.00
C HIS A 205 -20.56 -59.25 -5.42
N LEU A 206 -19.36 -59.01 -5.85
CA LEU A 206 -18.78 -59.70 -7.00
C LEU A 206 -18.40 -61.10 -6.53
N THR A 207 -19.36 -62.03 -6.62
CA THR A 207 -19.03 -63.46 -6.56
C THR A 207 -18.35 -63.83 -7.86
N LEU A 208 -17.08 -64.19 -7.79
CA LEU A 208 -16.36 -64.80 -8.90
C LEU A 208 -16.99 -66.17 -9.16
N PRO A 209 -17.34 -66.50 -10.42
CA PRO A 209 -17.72 -67.89 -10.76
C PRO A 209 -16.48 -68.77 -10.69
N THR A 210 -16.60 -69.84 -9.96
CA THR A 210 -15.66 -70.98 -9.92
C THR A 210 -15.62 -71.71 -11.24
#